data_9f0722295699c408358c7ae0856d8733
#
_entry.id   9f0722295699c408358c7ae0856d8733
#
_cell.length_a   1.000
_cell.length_b   1.000
_cell.length_c   1.000
_cell.angle_alpha   90.00
_cell.angle_beta   90.00
_cell.angle_gamma   90.00
#
_symmetry.space_group_name_H-M   'P 1'
#
loop_
_entity.id
_entity.type
_entity.pdbx_description
1 polymer ?
#
loop_
_entity_poly.entity_id
_entity_poly.type
_entity_poly.pdbx_seq_one_letter_code
_entity_poly.pdbx_strand_id
1 'polypeptide(L)'
;MELNNKKVMVVGTGISGIGAIDLLNKAGADCIIYDGNEKLSREDVSKKLKGNKAEIIIGKLPEDITNQVDLLVISPGVPVDSPIVEQFKKAEVPVWGEIELAYNYDKGRIIAITGTNGKTTTTALVGQIVKAYNEKTFVVGNIGNSYTGEVLNTSNDSYTVAEI
;
A
#
# COMPACT_ATOMS: atom_id res chain seq x y z
N MET A 1 -11.65 8.17 -3.61
CA MET A 1 -11.48 9.18 -2.53
C MET A 1 -10.29 10.06 -2.90
N GLU A 2 -10.43 11.37 -2.85
CA GLU A 2 -9.30 12.27 -3.02
C GLU A 2 -8.53 12.37 -1.69
N LEU A 3 -7.21 12.15 -1.72
CA LEU A 3 -6.39 12.05 -0.50
C LEU A 3 -5.57 13.32 -0.20
N ASN A 4 -5.66 14.33 -1.04
CA ASN A 4 -4.99 15.60 -0.79
C ASN A 4 -5.45 16.23 0.54
N ASN A 5 -4.51 16.59 1.41
CA ASN A 5 -4.74 17.10 2.76
C ASN A 5 -5.51 16.14 3.71
N LYS A 6 -5.60 14.84 3.36
CA LYS A 6 -6.15 13.81 4.24
C LYS A 6 -5.07 13.23 5.13
N LYS A 7 -5.40 12.97 6.39
CA LYS A 7 -4.50 12.30 7.31
C LYS A 7 -4.66 10.80 7.17
N VAL A 8 -3.61 10.14 6.65
CA VAL A 8 -3.64 8.71 6.32
C VAL A 8 -2.63 7.95 7.16
N MET A 9 -3.09 6.93 7.86
CA MET A 9 -2.22 6.06 8.65
C MET A 9 -1.95 4.75 7.91
N VAL A 10 -0.68 4.42 7.75
CA VAL A 10 -0.21 3.17 7.14
C VAL A 10 0.30 2.23 8.23
N VAL A 11 -0.24 1.02 8.28
CA VAL A 11 0.17 -0.03 9.23
C VAL A 11 1.15 -0.99 8.56
N GLY A 12 2.35 -1.08 9.14
CA GLY A 12 3.46 -1.89 8.66
C GLY A 12 4.58 -1.06 8.04
N THR A 13 5.82 -1.37 8.42
CA THR A 13 7.05 -0.69 7.99
C THR A 13 7.87 -1.49 6.98
N GLY A 14 7.24 -2.49 6.34
CA GLY A 14 7.81 -3.29 5.26
C GLY A 14 7.82 -2.56 3.91
N ILE A 15 8.19 -3.27 2.85
CA ILE A 15 8.31 -2.73 1.49
C ILE A 15 7.00 -2.09 1.03
N SER A 16 5.86 -2.77 1.21
CA SER A 16 4.54 -2.27 0.81
C SER A 16 4.12 -1.02 1.59
N GLY A 17 4.37 -0.98 2.92
CA GLY A 17 4.06 0.18 3.74
C GLY A 17 4.89 1.41 3.36
N ILE A 18 6.18 1.23 3.09
CA ILE A 18 7.05 2.32 2.61
C ILE A 18 6.60 2.79 1.21
N GLY A 19 6.25 1.87 0.31
CA GLY A 19 5.68 2.20 -1.00
C GLY A 19 4.35 2.96 -0.90
N ALA A 20 3.49 2.58 0.05
CA ALA A 20 2.25 3.30 0.32
C ALA A 20 2.51 4.74 0.78
N ILE A 21 3.50 4.97 1.66
CA ILE A 21 3.90 6.34 2.09
C ILE A 21 4.41 7.17 0.91
N ASP A 22 5.22 6.58 0.01
CA ASP A 22 5.69 7.29 -1.19
C ASP A 22 4.52 7.74 -2.08
N LEU A 23 3.58 6.83 -2.36
CA LEU A 23 2.37 7.12 -3.11
C LEU A 23 1.53 8.22 -2.45
N LEU A 24 1.27 8.09 -1.14
CA LEU A 24 0.47 9.03 -0.36
C LEU A 24 1.08 10.42 -0.30
N ASN A 25 2.41 10.54 -0.13
CA ASN A 25 3.11 11.82 -0.17
C ASN A 25 2.93 12.51 -1.53
N LYS A 26 3.04 11.76 -2.64
CA LYS A 26 2.82 12.29 -4.00
C LYS A 26 1.35 12.67 -4.24
N ALA A 27 0.43 12.02 -3.53
CA ALA A 27 -1.00 12.37 -3.54
C ALA A 27 -1.35 13.57 -2.64
N GLY A 28 -0.37 14.13 -1.90
CA GLY A 28 -0.57 15.28 -1.01
C GLY A 28 -1.22 14.94 0.33
N ALA A 29 -1.16 13.68 0.76
CA ALA A 29 -1.68 13.25 2.06
C ALA A 29 -0.69 13.58 3.20
N ASP A 30 -1.23 13.81 4.40
CA ASP A 30 -0.47 13.86 5.65
C ASP A 30 -0.36 12.45 6.22
N CYS A 31 0.86 11.94 6.31
CA CYS A 31 1.10 10.52 6.52
C CYS A 31 1.56 10.20 7.95
N ILE A 32 0.99 9.13 8.49
CA ILE A 32 1.49 8.42 9.68
C ILE A 32 1.92 7.02 9.23
N ILE A 33 3.10 6.56 9.65
CA ILE A 33 3.49 5.16 9.53
C ILE A 33 3.58 4.52 10.92
N TYR A 34 2.90 3.41 11.08
CA TYR A 34 2.79 2.70 12.34
C TYR A 34 3.27 1.26 12.25
N ASP A 35 3.96 0.81 13.29
CA ASP A 35 4.28 -0.60 13.50
C ASP A 35 4.20 -0.95 14.98
N GLY A 36 3.47 -2.01 15.30
CA GLY A 36 3.30 -2.50 16.68
C GLY A 36 4.53 -3.19 17.27
N ASN A 37 5.57 -3.45 16.47
CA ASN A 37 6.79 -4.11 16.94
C ASN A 37 7.71 -3.11 17.65
N GLU A 38 7.66 -3.10 18.97
CA GLU A 38 8.47 -2.22 19.84
C GLU A 38 9.99 -2.39 19.69
N LYS A 39 10.45 -3.47 19.05
CA LYS A 39 11.88 -3.70 18.78
C LYS A 39 12.39 -2.90 17.59
N LEU A 40 11.51 -2.29 16.81
CA LEU A 40 11.91 -1.45 15.68
C LEU A 40 12.43 -0.10 16.16
N SER A 41 13.50 0.36 15.51
CA SER A 41 14.03 1.70 15.73
C SER A 41 13.33 2.71 14.82
N ARG A 42 12.91 3.85 15.38
CA ARG A 42 12.39 4.99 14.59
C ARG A 42 13.41 5.47 13.54
N GLU A 43 14.70 5.42 13.88
CA GLU A 43 15.79 5.82 12.98
C GLU A 43 15.86 4.90 11.76
N ASP A 44 15.70 3.58 11.96
CA ASP A 44 15.74 2.62 10.85
C ASP A 44 14.51 2.76 9.94
N VAL A 45 13.34 3.04 10.50
CA VAL A 45 12.14 3.35 9.71
C VAL A 45 12.32 4.66 8.94
N SER A 46 12.85 5.70 9.59
CA SER A 46 13.13 6.99 8.94
C SER A 46 14.10 6.84 7.75
N LYS A 47 15.15 6.02 7.90
CA LYS A 47 16.08 5.73 6.79
C LYS A 47 15.37 5.06 5.60
N LYS A 48 14.43 4.13 5.88
CA LYS A 48 13.64 3.46 4.84
C LYS A 48 12.73 4.41 4.08
N LEU A 49 12.25 5.47 4.70
CA LEU A 49 11.38 6.48 4.07
C LEU A 49 12.08 7.31 2.99
N LYS A 50 13.43 7.31 2.93
CA LYS A 50 14.23 7.96 1.86
C LYS A 50 13.83 9.41 1.57
N GLY A 51 13.45 10.17 2.59
CA GLY A 51 13.03 11.58 2.48
C GLY A 51 11.53 11.81 2.34
N ASN A 52 10.72 10.76 2.20
CA ASN A 52 9.27 10.86 2.33
C ASN A 52 8.89 11.31 3.75
N LYS A 53 7.85 12.13 3.85
CA LYS A 53 7.39 12.67 5.12
C LYS A 53 6.33 11.76 5.74
N ALA A 54 6.56 11.34 6.97
CA ALA A 54 5.55 10.66 7.77
C ALA A 54 5.87 10.81 9.25
N GLU A 55 4.84 10.95 10.06
CA GLU A 55 4.96 10.77 11.51
C GLU A 55 5.19 9.27 11.78
N ILE A 56 6.22 8.93 12.55
CA ILE A 56 6.58 7.53 12.84
C ILE A 56 6.09 7.16 14.24
N ILE A 57 5.20 6.18 14.33
CA ILE A 57 4.71 5.65 15.61
C ILE A 57 5.11 4.17 15.70
N ILE A 58 5.82 3.81 16.78
CA ILE A 58 6.25 2.42 17.05
C ILE A 58 5.71 1.98 18.41
N GLY A 59 5.15 0.76 18.46
CA GLY A 59 4.63 0.17 19.68
C GLY A 59 3.21 0.64 20.01
N LYS A 60 3.03 1.35 21.13
CA LYS A 60 1.70 1.75 21.61
C LYS A 60 1.15 2.94 20.79
N LEU A 61 -0.08 2.80 20.32
CA LEU A 61 -0.82 3.89 19.68
C LEU A 61 -1.40 4.87 20.72
N PRO A 62 -1.50 6.18 20.39
CA PRO A 62 -2.31 7.13 21.14
C PRO A 62 -3.79 6.70 21.17
N GLU A 63 -4.48 6.93 22.30
CA GLU A 63 -5.87 6.49 22.48
C GLU A 63 -6.86 7.20 21.54
N ASP A 64 -6.54 8.42 21.15
CA ASP A 64 -7.36 9.29 20.31
C ASP A 64 -6.99 9.24 18.81
N ILE A 65 -6.12 8.31 18.41
CA ILE A 65 -5.57 8.27 17.03
C ILE A 65 -6.69 8.12 15.96
N THR A 66 -7.74 7.39 16.28
CA THR A 66 -8.86 7.16 15.35
C THR A 66 -9.64 8.43 15.03
N ASN A 67 -9.61 9.43 15.92
CA ASN A 67 -10.28 10.73 15.71
C ASN A 67 -9.44 11.66 14.82
N GLN A 68 -8.18 11.31 14.58
CA GLN A 68 -7.23 12.15 13.84
C GLN A 68 -6.98 11.64 12.42
N VAL A 69 -7.44 10.43 12.08
CA VAL A 69 -7.11 9.74 10.83
C VAL A 69 -8.34 9.61 9.95
N ASP A 70 -8.23 10.03 8.69
CA ASP A 70 -9.29 9.94 7.68
C ASP A 70 -9.34 8.57 6.98
N LEU A 71 -8.20 7.86 6.93
CA LEU A 71 -8.07 6.58 6.24
C LEU A 71 -6.98 5.73 6.89
N LEU A 72 -7.28 4.46 7.14
CA LEU A 72 -6.29 3.45 7.50
C LEU A 72 -5.89 2.64 6.26
N VAL A 73 -4.60 2.53 5.99
CA VAL A 73 -4.05 1.63 4.97
C VAL A 73 -3.28 0.51 5.64
N ILE A 74 -3.61 -0.74 5.32
CA ILE A 74 -2.94 -1.91 5.89
C ILE A 74 -2.03 -2.59 4.87
N SER A 75 -0.81 -2.93 5.30
CA SER A 75 0.10 -3.77 4.50
C SER A 75 -0.40 -5.20 4.42
N PRO A 76 -0.05 -5.99 3.38
CA PRO A 76 -0.54 -7.38 3.20
C PRO A 76 -0.29 -8.32 4.38
N GLY A 77 0.75 -8.05 5.19
CA GLY A 77 1.06 -8.84 6.39
C GLY A 77 0.21 -8.51 7.62
N VAL A 78 -0.68 -7.51 7.56
CA VAL A 78 -1.54 -7.12 8.67
C VAL A 78 -2.90 -7.80 8.52
N PRO A 79 -3.30 -8.66 9.49
CA PRO A 79 -4.60 -9.32 9.43
C PRO A 79 -5.76 -8.32 9.46
N VAL A 80 -6.77 -8.54 8.61
CA VAL A 80 -7.96 -7.68 8.50
C VAL A 80 -8.88 -7.70 9.72
N ASP A 81 -8.66 -8.65 10.62
CA ASP A 81 -9.32 -8.84 11.92
C ASP A 81 -8.41 -8.51 13.11
N SER A 82 -7.25 -7.88 12.86
CA SER A 82 -6.34 -7.45 13.92
C SER A 82 -6.99 -6.38 14.83
N PRO A 83 -6.61 -6.31 16.11
CA PRO A 83 -7.19 -5.35 17.06
C PRO A 83 -7.16 -3.89 16.58
N ILE A 84 -6.09 -3.51 15.90
CA ILE A 84 -5.98 -2.17 15.34
C ILE A 84 -7.01 -1.93 14.24
N VAL A 85 -7.19 -2.87 13.33
CA VAL A 85 -8.18 -2.75 12.24
C VAL A 85 -9.60 -2.66 12.79
N GLU A 86 -9.91 -3.49 13.79
CA GLU A 86 -11.20 -3.46 14.47
C GLU A 86 -11.45 -2.12 15.22
N GLN A 87 -10.42 -1.53 15.82
CA GLN A 87 -10.51 -0.21 16.45
C GLN A 87 -10.91 0.88 15.44
N PHE A 88 -10.27 0.90 14.27
CA PHE A 88 -10.58 1.88 13.22
C PHE A 88 -11.94 1.63 12.58
N LYS A 89 -12.34 0.38 12.35
CA LYS A 89 -13.69 0.03 11.87
C LYS A 89 -14.79 0.49 12.83
N LYS A 90 -14.60 0.31 14.16
CA LYS A 90 -15.54 0.78 15.17
C LYS A 90 -15.68 2.30 15.22
N ALA A 91 -14.61 3.00 14.85
CA ALA A 91 -14.61 4.47 14.72
C ALA A 91 -15.11 4.94 13.35
N GLU A 92 -15.62 4.03 12.50
CA GLU A 92 -16.13 4.30 11.15
C GLU A 92 -15.06 4.92 10.21
N VAL A 93 -13.77 4.75 10.53
CA VAL A 93 -12.67 5.15 9.64
C VAL A 93 -12.54 4.11 8.53
N PRO A 94 -12.53 4.53 7.25
CA PRO A 94 -12.30 3.62 6.13
C PRO A 94 -10.97 2.87 6.28
N VAL A 95 -10.98 1.58 5.89
CA VAL A 95 -9.79 0.73 5.91
C VAL A 95 -9.56 0.18 4.52
N TRP A 96 -8.42 0.53 3.92
CA TRP A 96 -8.00 0.02 2.61
C TRP A 96 -6.81 -0.92 2.75
N GLY A 97 -6.76 -1.93 1.88
CA GLY A 97 -5.54 -2.68 1.63
C GLY A 97 -4.56 -1.89 0.75
N GLU A 98 -3.31 -2.31 0.74
CA GLU A 98 -2.28 -1.72 -0.14
C GLU A 98 -2.68 -1.79 -1.63
N ILE A 99 -3.30 -2.90 -2.03
CA ILE A 99 -3.78 -3.10 -3.41
C ILE A 99 -4.92 -2.13 -3.74
N GLU A 100 -5.85 -1.91 -2.82
CA GLU A 100 -6.95 -0.96 -3.01
C GLU A 100 -6.44 0.47 -3.14
N LEU A 101 -5.47 0.85 -2.31
CA LEU A 101 -4.80 2.14 -2.42
C LEU A 101 -4.17 2.31 -3.81
N ALA A 102 -3.37 1.35 -4.27
CA ALA A 102 -2.71 1.41 -5.56
C ALA A 102 -3.71 1.43 -6.74
N TYR A 103 -4.75 0.59 -6.67
CA TYR A 103 -5.81 0.53 -7.66
C TYR A 103 -6.46 1.91 -7.93
N ASN A 104 -6.68 2.70 -6.88
CA ASN A 104 -7.28 4.04 -7.01
C ASN A 104 -6.37 5.05 -7.73
N TYR A 105 -5.09 4.75 -7.90
CA TYR A 105 -4.10 5.61 -8.58
C TYR A 105 -3.60 5.03 -9.90
N ASP A 106 -3.95 3.79 -10.24
CA ASP A 106 -3.57 3.18 -11.51
C ASP A 106 -4.33 3.84 -12.68
N LYS A 107 -3.58 4.28 -13.68
CA LYS A 107 -4.10 4.92 -14.87
C LYS A 107 -4.24 3.96 -16.05
N GLY A 108 -3.65 2.76 -15.92
CA GLY A 108 -3.59 1.77 -16.99
C GLY A 108 -4.75 0.78 -16.98
N ARG A 109 -4.59 -0.26 -17.78
CA ARG A 109 -5.51 -1.42 -17.79
C ARG A 109 -5.00 -2.46 -16.81
N ILE A 110 -5.86 -2.93 -15.93
CA ILE A 110 -5.50 -3.84 -14.86
C ILE A 110 -6.00 -5.24 -15.17
N ILE A 111 -5.09 -6.22 -15.01
CA ILE A 111 -5.37 -7.66 -15.06
C ILE A 111 -5.04 -8.22 -13.68
N ALA A 112 -6.08 -8.46 -12.86
CA ALA A 112 -5.93 -8.97 -11.52
C ALA A 112 -6.04 -10.50 -11.50
N ILE A 113 -5.10 -11.16 -10.83
CA ILE A 113 -5.01 -12.63 -10.74
C ILE A 113 -5.10 -13.04 -9.29
N THR A 114 -6.16 -13.78 -8.97
CA THR A 114 -6.41 -14.36 -7.66
C THR A 114 -6.61 -15.87 -7.75
N GLY A 115 -6.67 -16.55 -6.62
CA GLY A 115 -6.90 -17.99 -6.53
C GLY A 115 -6.14 -18.64 -5.39
N THR A 116 -6.47 -19.87 -5.07
CA THR A 116 -5.81 -20.66 -4.00
C THR A 116 -4.43 -21.16 -4.41
N ASN A 117 -4.26 -21.58 -5.67
CA ASN A 117 -3.01 -22.13 -6.22
C ASN A 117 -2.69 -21.51 -7.58
N GLY A 118 -1.41 -21.49 -7.94
CA GLY A 118 -0.94 -21.10 -9.26
C GLY A 118 -0.96 -19.60 -9.56
N LYS A 119 -1.36 -18.74 -8.61
CA LYS A 119 -1.37 -17.27 -8.81
C LYS A 119 -0.05 -16.77 -9.37
N THR A 120 1.03 -17.03 -8.68
CA THR A 120 2.38 -16.55 -9.01
C THR A 120 2.81 -16.97 -10.43
N THR A 121 2.62 -18.23 -10.77
CA THR A 121 2.95 -18.76 -12.11
C THR A 121 2.09 -18.11 -13.19
N THR A 122 0.78 -17.99 -12.92
CA THR A 122 -0.15 -17.37 -13.88
C THR A 122 0.16 -15.90 -14.06
N THR A 123 0.42 -15.16 -12.98
CA THR A 123 0.78 -13.76 -13.03
C THR A 123 2.08 -13.52 -13.81
N ALA A 124 3.09 -14.35 -13.57
CA ALA A 124 4.35 -14.28 -14.31
C ALA A 124 4.16 -14.55 -15.81
N LEU A 125 3.39 -15.57 -16.17
CA LEU A 125 3.11 -15.92 -17.56
C LEU A 125 2.29 -14.86 -18.26
N VAL A 126 1.19 -14.38 -17.66
CA VAL A 126 0.36 -13.31 -18.20
C VAL A 126 1.19 -12.03 -18.35
N GLY A 127 2.03 -11.72 -17.34
CA GLY A 127 2.94 -10.57 -17.41
C GLY A 127 3.89 -10.64 -18.61
N GLN A 128 4.47 -11.81 -18.91
CA GLN A 128 5.34 -12.00 -20.09
C GLN A 128 4.56 -11.83 -21.41
N ILE A 129 3.36 -12.41 -21.50
CA ILE A 129 2.52 -12.31 -22.68
C ILE A 129 2.13 -10.84 -22.96
N VAL A 130 1.65 -10.14 -21.89
CA VAL A 130 1.23 -8.75 -22.02
C VAL A 130 2.41 -7.83 -22.32
N LYS A 131 3.59 -8.10 -21.71
CA LYS A 131 4.80 -7.34 -22.00
C LYS A 131 5.31 -7.50 -23.43
N ALA A 132 5.12 -8.67 -24.03
CA ALA A 132 5.43 -8.89 -25.45
C ALA A 132 4.49 -8.08 -26.37
N TYR A 133 3.28 -7.78 -25.92
CA TYR A 133 2.32 -6.94 -26.61
C TYR A 133 2.55 -5.44 -26.35
N ASN A 134 2.87 -5.07 -25.10
CA ASN A 134 3.07 -3.70 -24.69
C ASN A 134 4.21 -3.62 -23.64
N GLU A 135 5.30 -2.92 -24.01
CA GLU A 135 6.47 -2.77 -23.13
C GLU A 135 6.16 -2.04 -21.81
N LYS A 136 5.11 -1.17 -21.78
CA LYS A 136 4.62 -0.49 -20.59
C LYS A 136 3.75 -1.43 -19.76
N THR A 137 4.28 -2.59 -19.39
CA THR A 137 3.61 -3.59 -18.57
C THR A 137 4.31 -3.72 -17.24
N PHE A 138 3.56 -3.56 -16.16
CA PHE A 138 4.00 -3.70 -14.77
C PHE A 138 3.46 -5.00 -14.19
N VAL A 139 4.33 -5.81 -13.59
CA VAL A 139 3.93 -7.01 -12.84
C VAL A 139 4.13 -6.72 -11.36
N VAL A 140 3.05 -6.77 -10.59
CA VAL A 140 3.01 -6.25 -9.22
C VAL A 140 2.22 -7.14 -8.27
N GLY A 141 2.31 -6.86 -6.97
CA GLY A 141 1.58 -7.56 -5.92
C GLY A 141 2.50 -8.44 -5.09
N ASN A 142 2.10 -9.70 -4.85
CA ASN A 142 2.91 -10.63 -4.07
C ASN A 142 4.18 -11.10 -4.80
N ILE A 143 4.31 -10.78 -6.07
CA ILE A 143 5.51 -11.01 -6.89
C ILE A 143 5.96 -9.71 -7.57
N GLY A 144 7.24 -9.65 -7.88
CA GLY A 144 7.82 -8.46 -8.50
C GLY A 144 7.95 -7.30 -7.52
N ASN A 145 7.53 -6.12 -7.96
CA ASN A 145 7.55 -4.91 -7.14
C ASN A 145 6.21 -4.71 -6.41
N SER A 146 6.22 -3.95 -5.31
CA SER A 146 4.95 -3.59 -4.65
C SER A 146 4.09 -2.75 -5.61
N TYR A 147 2.79 -2.96 -5.58
CA TYR A 147 1.89 -2.24 -6.47
C TYR A 147 1.91 -0.73 -6.19
N THR A 148 1.91 -0.34 -4.92
CA THR A 148 2.05 1.06 -4.51
C THR A 148 3.35 1.71 -4.96
N GLY A 149 4.44 0.93 -5.10
CA GLY A 149 5.73 1.43 -5.60
C GLY A 149 5.73 1.68 -7.11
N GLU A 150 4.98 0.88 -7.88
CA GLU A 150 4.98 0.96 -9.34
C GLU A 150 3.84 1.81 -9.91
N VAL A 151 2.73 1.95 -9.22
CA VAL A 151 1.50 2.57 -9.75
C VAL A 151 1.69 3.99 -10.27
N LEU A 152 2.64 4.73 -9.72
CA LEU A 152 2.94 6.09 -10.17
C LEU A 152 3.62 6.16 -11.55
N ASN A 153 4.16 5.02 -12.02
CA ASN A 153 4.75 4.87 -13.34
C ASN A 153 3.70 4.50 -14.40
N THR A 154 2.45 4.22 -13.99
CA THR A 154 1.38 3.83 -14.91
C THR A 154 0.85 5.02 -15.71
N SER A 155 0.35 4.74 -16.90
CA SER A 155 -0.22 5.70 -17.83
C SER A 155 -1.43 5.08 -18.54
N ASN A 156 -2.25 5.88 -19.20
CA ASN A 156 -3.49 5.40 -19.86
C ASN A 156 -3.26 4.30 -20.91
N ASP A 157 -2.04 4.15 -21.39
CA ASP A 157 -1.61 3.15 -22.36
C ASP A 157 -0.81 2.00 -21.75
N SER A 158 -0.66 1.95 -20.41
CA SER A 158 0.03 0.88 -19.71
C SER A 158 -0.89 -0.29 -19.32
N TYR A 159 -0.26 -1.41 -18.96
CA TYR A 159 -0.93 -2.58 -18.38
C TYR A 159 -0.31 -2.90 -17.04
N THR A 160 -1.17 -3.22 -16.06
CA THR A 160 -0.76 -3.73 -14.75
C THR A 160 -1.28 -5.15 -14.59
N VAL A 161 -0.38 -6.10 -14.37
CA VAL A 161 -0.71 -7.51 -14.07
C VAL A 161 -0.44 -7.71 -12.58
N ALA A 162 -1.51 -7.79 -11.79
CA ALA A 162 -1.44 -7.80 -10.34
C ALA A 162 -1.79 -9.17 -9.76
N GLU A 163 -0.90 -9.72 -8.90
CA GLU A 163 -1.21 -10.86 -8.03
C GLU A 163 -1.89 -10.39 -6.75
N ILE A 164 -3.13 -10.86 -6.50
CA ILE A 164 -3.96 -10.47 -5.36
C ILE A 164 -4.49 -11.67 -4.57
#